data_47655e0610c0e083f97fdce463370b2d
#
_entry.id   47655e0610c0e083f97fdce463370b2d
#
_cell.length_a   1.000
_cell.length_b   1.000
_cell.length_c   1.000
_cell.angle_alpha   90.00
_cell.angle_beta   90.00
_cell.angle_gamma   90.00
#
_symmetry.space_group_name_H-M   'P 1'
#
loop_
_entity.id
_entity.type
_entity.pdbx_description
1 polymer ?
#
loop_
_entity_poly.entity_id
_entity_poly.type
_entity_poly.pdbx_seq_one_letter_code
_entity_poly.pdbx_strand_id
1 'polypeptide(L)'
;KYRKVYILVLLLIIMNSFVGWAFKTVRENKKMPENRLLQISDLIDWSPIRKCLDEMYKNKTERGGRPNCDVIVMFKILILQQWYGLSDLEVERQIADRLSFMEFLGYPDPFPDSRTIWLFRERMAKAGMDKTVWAELQRQLDARGLKVKRGTIQDATFIEADPGSSKKPRGDEAKTRRSRDG
;
A
#
# COMPACT_ATOMS: atom_id res chain seq x y z
N LYS A 1 37.55 1.05 13.87
CA LYS A 1 36.50 1.66 13.03
C LYS A 1 35.14 0.92 13.13
N TYR A 2 35.11 -0.43 13.18
CA TYR A 2 33.92 -1.27 13.26
C TYR A 2 33.16 -1.17 14.59
N ARG A 3 33.84 -0.92 15.72
CA ARG A 3 33.21 -0.84 17.05
C ARG A 3 32.20 0.31 17.19
N LYS A 4 32.46 1.46 16.56
CA LYS A 4 31.53 2.60 16.54
C LYS A 4 30.26 2.32 15.72
N VAL A 5 30.39 1.59 14.61
CA VAL A 5 29.25 1.20 13.75
C VAL A 5 28.36 0.21 14.49
N TYR A 6 28.92 -0.77 15.19
CA TYR A 6 28.15 -1.74 16.00
C TYR A 6 27.36 -1.06 17.11
N ILE A 7 27.97 -0.10 17.81
CA ILE A 7 27.27 0.65 18.88
C ILE A 7 26.13 1.48 18.28
N LEU A 8 26.32 2.11 17.13
CA LEU A 8 25.29 2.89 16.46
C LEU A 8 24.10 2.02 16.01
N VAL A 9 24.37 0.86 15.43
CA VAL A 9 23.35 -0.11 15.02
C VAL A 9 22.61 -0.66 16.23
N LEU A 10 23.32 -0.98 17.32
CA LEU A 10 22.71 -1.45 18.56
C LEU A 10 21.81 -0.38 19.19
N LEU A 11 22.23 0.89 19.18
CA LEU A 11 21.44 2.01 19.67
C LEU A 11 20.20 2.25 18.81
N LEU A 12 20.28 2.11 17.48
CA LEU A 12 19.15 2.21 16.56
C LEU A 12 18.12 1.09 16.82
N ILE A 13 18.60 -0.14 16.99
CA ILE A 13 17.74 -1.30 17.32
C ILE A 13 17.05 -1.08 18.68
N ILE A 14 17.79 -0.60 19.67
CA ILE A 14 17.26 -0.31 21.01
C ILE A 14 16.25 0.85 20.94
N MET A 15 16.53 1.90 20.21
CA MET A 15 15.59 3.03 20.05
C MET A 15 14.29 2.60 19.37
N ASN A 16 14.35 1.84 18.26
CA ASN A 16 13.15 1.33 17.60
C ASN A 16 12.36 0.37 18.50
N SER A 17 13.06 -0.48 19.25
CA SER A 17 12.43 -1.35 20.26
C SER A 17 11.83 -0.55 21.40
N PHE A 18 12.48 0.52 21.86
CA PHE A 18 11.97 1.40 22.91
C PHE A 18 10.72 2.17 22.47
N VAL A 19 10.72 2.71 21.26
CA VAL A 19 9.54 3.38 20.68
C VAL A 19 8.36 2.43 20.59
N GLY A 20 8.57 1.23 20.04
CA GLY A 20 7.54 0.19 19.98
C GLY A 20 7.02 -0.22 21.36
N TRP A 21 7.91 -0.40 22.33
CA TRP A 21 7.54 -0.71 23.71
C TRP A 21 6.74 0.43 24.36
N ALA A 22 7.18 1.68 24.20
CA ALA A 22 6.49 2.85 24.75
C ALA A 22 5.05 2.96 24.23
N PHE A 23 4.84 2.77 22.93
CA PHE A 23 3.50 2.80 22.34
C PHE A 23 2.64 1.62 22.80
N LYS A 24 3.21 0.42 22.90
CA LYS A 24 2.49 -0.74 23.45
C LYS A 24 2.02 -0.45 24.88
N THR A 25 2.89 0.07 25.72
CA THR A 25 2.58 0.42 27.11
C THR A 25 1.48 1.50 27.20
N VAL A 26 1.54 2.54 26.36
CA VAL A 26 0.50 3.58 26.29
C VAL A 26 -0.83 2.98 25.86
N ARG A 27 -0.84 2.09 24.88
CA ARG A 27 -2.04 1.43 24.38
C ARG A 27 -2.69 0.57 25.45
N GLU A 28 -1.91 -0.24 26.15
CA GLU A 28 -2.38 -1.11 27.26
C GLU A 28 -2.95 -0.27 28.41
N ASN A 29 -2.21 0.74 28.86
CA ASN A 29 -2.63 1.62 29.96
C ASN A 29 -3.89 2.42 29.66
N LYS A 30 -4.09 2.81 28.39
CA LYS A 30 -5.26 3.58 27.95
C LYS A 30 -6.41 2.70 27.44
N LYS A 31 -6.27 1.38 27.50
CA LYS A 31 -7.26 0.42 26.96
C LYS A 31 -7.65 0.74 25.51
N MET A 32 -6.68 1.17 24.72
CA MET A 32 -6.90 1.48 23.30
C MET A 32 -7.14 0.18 22.52
N PRO A 33 -7.99 0.20 21.49
CA PRO A 33 -8.20 -0.98 20.65
C PRO A 33 -6.89 -1.41 19.98
N GLU A 34 -6.74 -2.72 19.81
CA GLU A 34 -5.58 -3.28 19.11
C GLU A 34 -5.51 -2.78 17.68
N ASN A 35 -4.27 -2.64 17.19
CA ASN A 35 -4.03 -2.30 15.81
C ASN A 35 -4.35 -3.49 14.90
N ARG A 36 -5.46 -3.41 14.16
CA ARG A 36 -5.89 -4.47 13.23
C ARG A 36 -4.83 -4.84 12.19
N LEU A 37 -3.98 -3.88 11.81
CA LEU A 37 -2.90 -4.13 10.87
C LEU A 37 -1.84 -5.08 11.44
N LEU A 38 -1.58 -5.02 12.75
CA LEU A 38 -0.68 -5.96 13.42
C LEU A 38 -1.27 -7.36 13.45
N GLN A 39 -2.55 -7.51 13.78
CA GLN A 39 -3.23 -8.79 13.76
C GLN A 39 -3.10 -9.48 12.40
N ILE A 40 -3.22 -8.71 11.32
CA ILE A 40 -3.04 -9.22 9.95
C ILE A 40 -1.58 -9.53 9.67
N SER A 41 -0.67 -8.65 10.12
CA SER A 41 0.77 -8.89 9.96
C SER A 41 1.21 -10.20 10.60
N ASP A 42 0.65 -10.54 11.75
CA ASP A 42 0.98 -11.76 12.50
C ASP A 42 0.40 -13.04 11.85
N LEU A 43 -0.61 -12.87 10.99
CA LEU A 43 -1.16 -13.97 10.21
C LEU A 43 -0.31 -14.33 8.98
N ILE A 44 0.62 -13.51 8.57
CA ILE A 44 1.39 -13.68 7.34
C ILE A 44 2.82 -14.06 7.69
N ASP A 45 3.32 -15.16 7.12
CA ASP A 45 4.75 -15.44 7.09
C ASP A 45 5.39 -14.61 5.98
N TRP A 46 6.13 -13.59 6.38
CA TRP A 46 6.82 -12.67 5.47
C TRP A 46 8.09 -13.25 4.85
N SER A 47 8.63 -14.35 5.37
CA SER A 47 9.92 -14.91 4.93
C SER A 47 9.91 -15.38 3.47
N PRO A 48 8.92 -16.15 2.98
CA PRO A 48 8.85 -16.53 1.58
C PRO A 48 8.58 -15.35 0.66
N ILE A 49 7.75 -14.38 1.10
CA ILE A 49 7.49 -13.15 0.36
C ILE A 49 8.76 -12.33 0.20
N ARG A 50 9.56 -12.21 1.26
CA ARG A 50 10.87 -11.54 1.23
C ARG A 50 11.78 -12.16 0.17
N LYS A 51 11.89 -13.49 0.14
CA LYS A 51 12.72 -14.19 -0.84
C LYS A 51 12.34 -13.83 -2.27
N CYS A 52 11.04 -13.88 -2.59
CA CYS A 52 10.55 -13.49 -3.90
C CYS A 52 10.88 -12.03 -4.24
N LEU A 53 10.64 -11.10 -3.32
CA LEU A 53 10.85 -9.68 -3.57
C LEU A 53 12.33 -9.30 -3.66
N ASP A 54 13.22 -9.95 -2.91
CA ASP A 54 14.65 -9.70 -2.96
C ASP A 54 15.27 -10.05 -4.32
N GLU A 55 14.65 -10.96 -5.08
CA GLU A 55 15.08 -11.34 -6.43
C GLU A 55 14.93 -10.19 -7.45
N MET A 56 14.06 -9.20 -7.18
CA MET A 56 13.92 -8.02 -8.04
C MET A 56 15.15 -7.12 -8.03
N TYR A 57 15.95 -7.18 -6.97
CA TYR A 57 17.09 -6.30 -6.78
C TYR A 57 18.39 -6.94 -7.26
N LYS A 58 18.85 -6.50 -8.44
CA LYS A 58 20.12 -6.96 -9.05
C LYS A 58 21.33 -6.13 -8.63
N ASN A 59 21.13 -5.09 -7.79
CA ASN A 59 22.14 -4.10 -7.43
C ASN A 59 22.91 -4.41 -6.15
N LYS A 60 23.09 -5.70 -5.84
CA LYS A 60 23.99 -6.14 -4.75
C LYS A 60 25.45 -5.96 -5.19
N THR A 61 25.87 -4.71 -5.44
CA THR A 61 27.24 -4.40 -5.84
C THR A 61 28.00 -3.84 -4.65
N GLU A 62 29.28 -4.27 -4.51
CA GLU A 62 30.20 -3.77 -3.48
C GLU A 62 30.59 -2.29 -3.70
N ARG A 63 30.18 -1.68 -4.82
CA ARG A 63 30.58 -0.32 -5.25
C ARG A 63 29.92 0.83 -4.51
N GLY A 64 29.12 0.54 -3.49
CA GLY A 64 28.45 1.58 -2.73
C GLY A 64 27.21 2.16 -3.46
N GLY A 65 26.42 2.89 -2.74
CA GLY A 65 25.16 3.48 -3.15
C GLY A 65 24.23 3.61 -1.96
N ARG A 66 23.14 4.37 -2.10
CA ARG A 66 22.11 4.41 -1.07
C ARG A 66 21.50 3.00 -0.95
N PRO A 67 21.45 2.41 0.26
CA PRO A 67 20.84 1.10 0.45
C PRO A 67 19.36 1.14 0.03
N ASN A 68 18.88 0.02 -0.54
CA ASN A 68 17.46 -0.10 -0.86
C ASN A 68 16.64 -0.10 0.43
N CYS A 69 15.43 0.46 0.37
CA CYS A 69 14.45 0.28 1.43
C CYS A 69 14.12 -1.21 1.57
N ASP A 70 13.81 -1.64 2.78
CA ASP A 70 13.42 -3.02 3.06
C ASP A 70 12.22 -3.43 2.20
N VAL A 71 12.33 -4.57 1.51
CA VAL A 71 11.31 -5.04 0.56
C VAL A 71 9.96 -5.34 1.23
N ILE A 72 9.98 -5.80 2.49
CA ILE A 72 8.75 -6.08 3.23
C ILE A 72 8.09 -4.79 3.68
N VAL A 73 8.86 -3.79 4.09
CA VAL A 73 8.33 -2.45 4.39
C VAL A 73 7.65 -1.88 3.16
N MET A 74 8.33 -1.92 2.00
CA MET A 74 7.79 -1.43 0.74
C MET A 74 6.51 -2.18 0.34
N PHE A 75 6.49 -3.49 0.48
CA PHE A 75 5.31 -4.29 0.17
C PHE A 75 4.15 -4.02 1.14
N LYS A 76 4.42 -3.87 2.43
CA LYS A 76 3.42 -3.47 3.43
C LYS A 76 2.82 -2.09 3.10
N ILE A 77 3.61 -1.15 2.56
CA ILE A 77 3.09 0.14 2.09
C ILE A 77 2.10 -0.05 0.94
N LEU A 78 2.38 -0.92 -0.02
CA LEU A 78 1.42 -1.22 -1.10
C LEU A 78 0.12 -1.84 -0.56
N ILE A 79 0.20 -2.66 0.49
CA ILE A 79 -0.99 -3.19 1.18
C ILE A 79 -1.79 -2.04 1.81
N LEU A 80 -1.14 -1.09 2.47
CA LEU A 80 -1.81 0.08 3.03
C LEU A 80 -2.50 0.91 1.94
N GLN A 81 -1.83 1.15 0.82
CA GLN A 81 -2.40 1.86 -0.32
C GLN A 81 -3.67 1.19 -0.84
N GLN A 82 -3.60 -0.12 -1.06
CA GLN A 82 -4.74 -0.87 -1.57
C GLN A 82 -5.89 -0.92 -0.57
N TRP A 83 -5.59 -1.07 0.72
CA TRP A 83 -6.61 -1.20 1.76
C TRP A 83 -7.36 0.11 2.04
N TYR A 84 -6.62 1.21 2.01
CA TYR A 84 -7.18 2.53 2.33
C TYR A 84 -7.45 3.40 1.11
N GLY A 85 -7.18 2.90 -0.10
CA GLY A 85 -7.38 3.66 -1.34
C GLY A 85 -6.47 4.88 -1.46
N LEU A 86 -5.19 4.77 -1.04
CA LEU A 86 -4.27 5.90 -0.95
C LEU A 86 -3.39 6.03 -2.20
N SER A 87 -3.19 7.25 -2.66
CA SER A 87 -2.15 7.57 -3.64
C SER A 87 -0.74 7.47 -3.04
N ASP A 88 0.30 7.49 -3.88
CA ASP A 88 1.69 7.44 -3.41
C ASP A 88 2.04 8.59 -2.48
N LEU A 89 1.59 9.79 -2.81
CA LEU A 89 1.82 10.98 -1.99
C LEU A 89 1.03 10.93 -0.69
N GLU A 90 -0.21 10.46 -0.75
CA GLU A 90 -1.07 10.40 0.42
C GLU A 90 -0.62 9.30 1.40
N VAL A 91 -0.14 8.14 0.92
CA VAL A 91 0.37 7.12 1.83
C VAL A 91 1.65 7.57 2.53
N GLU A 92 2.57 8.28 1.83
CA GLU A 92 3.75 8.89 2.44
C GLU A 92 3.34 9.80 3.60
N ARG A 93 2.39 10.72 3.37
CA ARG A 93 1.88 11.63 4.39
C ARG A 93 1.23 10.88 5.56
N GLN A 94 0.37 9.91 5.28
CA GLN A 94 -0.34 9.17 6.32
C GLN A 94 0.54 8.23 7.12
N ILE A 95 1.63 7.71 6.57
CA ILE A 95 2.61 6.95 7.35
C ILE A 95 3.25 7.85 8.40
N ALA A 96 3.59 9.11 8.06
CA ALA A 96 4.15 10.06 9.01
C ALA A 96 3.16 10.45 10.13
N ASP A 97 1.88 10.56 9.79
CA ASP A 97 0.85 11.05 10.71
C ASP A 97 0.22 9.94 11.57
N ARG A 98 0.16 8.70 11.04
CA ARG A 98 -0.56 7.60 11.70
C ARG A 98 0.38 6.64 12.41
N LEU A 99 0.31 6.65 13.72
CA LEU A 99 1.05 5.72 14.56
C LEU A 99 0.76 4.24 14.21
N SER A 100 -0.49 3.91 13.88
CA SER A 100 -0.86 2.54 13.49
C SER A 100 -0.16 2.06 12.21
N PHE A 101 0.13 2.97 11.29
CA PHE A 101 0.88 2.66 10.08
C PHE A 101 2.36 2.49 10.39
N MET A 102 2.94 3.39 11.17
CA MET A 102 4.34 3.27 11.62
C MET A 102 4.58 1.96 12.37
N GLU A 103 3.69 1.59 13.26
CA GLU A 103 3.74 0.34 14.02
C GLU A 103 3.65 -0.89 13.08
N PHE A 104 2.76 -0.87 12.10
CA PHE A 104 2.63 -1.93 11.10
C PHE A 104 3.87 -2.10 10.23
N LEU A 105 4.53 -1.00 9.90
CA LEU A 105 5.76 -0.99 9.10
C LEU A 105 7.01 -1.32 9.91
N GLY A 106 6.92 -1.31 11.25
CA GLY A 106 8.06 -1.56 12.13
C GLY A 106 9.02 -0.39 12.27
N TYR A 107 8.50 0.85 12.14
CA TYR A 107 9.29 2.09 12.28
C TYR A 107 10.48 2.17 11.33
N PRO A 108 10.26 2.18 10.01
CA PRO A 108 11.33 2.11 9.02
C PRO A 108 12.26 3.34 9.08
N ASP A 109 13.55 3.10 8.92
CA ASP A 109 14.59 4.12 8.76
C ASP A 109 15.58 3.64 7.67
N PRO A 110 15.75 4.35 6.55
CA PRO A 110 15.08 5.59 6.19
C PRO A 110 13.61 5.43 5.79
N PHE A 111 12.85 6.50 5.97
CA PHE A 111 11.47 6.59 5.55
C PHE A 111 11.36 6.66 4.01
N PRO A 112 10.56 5.80 3.36
CA PRO A 112 10.41 5.84 1.91
C PRO A 112 9.50 6.98 1.45
N ASP A 113 9.95 7.75 0.45
CA ASP A 113 9.16 8.77 -0.20
C ASP A 113 8.23 8.19 -1.29
N SER A 114 7.28 8.98 -1.76
CA SER A 114 6.29 8.62 -2.78
C SER A 114 6.93 8.13 -4.09
N ARG A 115 8.06 8.73 -4.49
CA ARG A 115 8.80 8.31 -5.67
C ARG A 115 9.44 6.93 -5.50
N THR A 116 9.98 6.65 -4.32
CA THR A 116 10.53 5.34 -3.97
C THR A 116 9.44 4.27 -3.99
N ILE A 117 8.24 4.59 -3.47
CA ILE A 117 7.08 3.72 -3.49
C ILE A 117 6.64 3.41 -4.92
N TRP A 118 6.54 4.43 -5.77
CA TRP A 118 6.22 4.27 -7.18
C TRP A 118 7.25 3.38 -7.90
N LEU A 119 8.55 3.64 -7.72
CA LEU A 119 9.62 2.84 -8.31
C LEU A 119 9.58 1.37 -7.89
N PHE A 120 9.25 1.09 -6.65
CA PHE A 120 9.12 -0.28 -6.15
C PHE A 120 7.98 -1.00 -6.86
N ARG A 121 6.81 -0.37 -6.98
CA ARG A 121 5.65 -0.93 -7.68
C ARG A 121 5.96 -1.22 -9.14
N GLU A 122 6.62 -0.28 -9.83
CA GLU A 122 7.06 -0.46 -11.21
C GLU A 122 8.02 -1.64 -11.38
N ARG A 123 8.97 -1.81 -10.47
CA ARG A 123 9.89 -2.95 -10.47
C ARG A 123 9.17 -4.26 -10.25
N MET A 124 8.27 -4.31 -9.29
CA MET A 124 7.47 -5.48 -8.97
C MET A 124 6.63 -5.92 -10.17
N ALA A 125 5.96 -4.98 -10.84
CA ALA A 125 5.17 -5.25 -12.04
C ALA A 125 6.04 -5.72 -13.22
N LYS A 126 7.17 -5.06 -13.48
CA LYS A 126 8.12 -5.44 -14.56
C LYS A 126 8.76 -6.80 -14.34
N ALA A 127 8.98 -7.19 -13.10
CA ALA A 127 9.52 -8.49 -12.74
C ALA A 127 8.44 -9.59 -12.66
N GLY A 128 7.15 -9.25 -12.80
CA GLY A 128 6.03 -10.19 -12.68
C GLY A 128 5.86 -10.79 -11.28
N MET A 129 6.46 -10.14 -10.26
CA MET A 129 6.45 -10.63 -8.88
C MET A 129 5.10 -10.48 -8.19
N ASP A 130 4.22 -9.64 -8.70
CA ASP A 130 2.85 -9.48 -8.25
C ASP A 130 2.10 -10.82 -8.21
N LYS A 131 2.20 -11.61 -9.27
CA LYS A 131 1.56 -12.93 -9.37
C LYS A 131 2.17 -13.94 -8.39
N THR A 132 3.49 -13.94 -8.27
CA THR A 132 4.21 -14.87 -7.37
C THR A 132 3.89 -14.58 -5.91
N VAL A 133 3.92 -13.32 -5.51
CA VAL A 133 3.57 -12.89 -4.15
C VAL A 133 2.09 -13.18 -3.85
N TRP A 134 1.21 -12.93 -4.81
CA TRP A 134 -0.21 -13.23 -4.67
C TRP A 134 -0.46 -14.74 -4.48
N ALA A 135 0.19 -15.58 -5.28
CA ALA A 135 0.07 -17.04 -5.14
C ALA A 135 0.55 -17.52 -3.76
N GLU A 136 1.64 -16.95 -3.25
CA GLU A 136 2.15 -17.28 -1.91
C GLU A 136 1.17 -16.84 -0.81
N LEU A 137 0.60 -15.64 -0.90
CA LEU A 137 -0.42 -15.18 0.03
C LEU A 137 -1.65 -16.10 0.03
N GLN A 138 -2.13 -16.47 -1.16
CA GLN A 138 -3.25 -17.41 -1.28
C GLN A 138 -2.92 -18.76 -0.62
N ARG A 139 -1.73 -19.30 -0.87
CA ARG A 139 -1.28 -20.54 -0.26
C ARG A 139 -1.32 -20.48 1.27
N GLN A 140 -0.86 -19.37 1.85
CA GLN A 140 -0.87 -19.17 3.30
C GLN A 140 -2.30 -19.05 3.86
N LEU A 141 -3.20 -18.35 3.16
CA LEU A 141 -4.59 -18.23 3.54
C LEU A 141 -5.33 -19.58 3.45
N ASP A 142 -5.11 -20.32 2.38
CA ASP A 142 -5.69 -21.65 2.18
C ASP A 142 -5.24 -22.63 3.28
N ALA A 143 -3.96 -22.58 3.66
CA ALA A 143 -3.42 -23.40 4.76
C ALA A 143 -4.10 -23.12 6.12
N ARG A 144 -4.69 -21.94 6.28
CA ARG A 144 -5.48 -21.53 7.46
C ARG A 144 -6.97 -21.73 7.30
N GLY A 145 -7.41 -22.37 6.21
CA GLY A 145 -8.83 -22.58 5.91
C GLY A 145 -9.57 -21.32 5.43
N LEU A 146 -8.86 -20.24 5.18
CA LEU A 146 -9.41 -18.98 4.68
C LEU A 146 -9.42 -19.01 3.15
N LYS A 147 -10.51 -19.50 2.55
CA LYS A 147 -10.66 -19.48 1.10
C LYS A 147 -11.13 -18.11 0.62
N VAL A 148 -10.29 -17.44 -0.18
CA VAL A 148 -10.73 -16.25 -0.92
C VAL A 148 -11.73 -16.71 -1.99
N LYS A 149 -13.01 -16.46 -1.75
CA LYS A 149 -14.04 -16.68 -2.78
C LYS A 149 -13.72 -15.75 -3.94
N ARG A 150 -13.40 -16.28 -5.09
CA ARG A 150 -13.40 -15.51 -6.34
C ARG A 150 -14.85 -15.18 -6.64
N GLY A 151 -15.32 -14.07 -6.13
CA GLY A 151 -16.58 -13.49 -6.56
C GLY A 151 -16.35 -12.93 -7.95
N THR A 152 -17.16 -13.32 -8.93
CA THR A 152 -17.35 -12.50 -10.10
C THR A 152 -18.00 -11.23 -9.57
N ILE A 153 -17.26 -10.11 -9.53
CA ILE A 153 -17.86 -8.81 -9.33
C ILE A 153 -18.64 -8.55 -10.62
N GLN A 154 -19.90 -8.95 -10.64
CA GLN A 154 -20.86 -8.43 -11.60
C GLN A 154 -21.30 -7.04 -11.12
N ASP A 155 -20.35 -6.13 -11.08
CA ASP A 155 -20.65 -4.71 -10.98
C ASP A 155 -20.39 -4.08 -12.34
N ALA A 156 -21.13 -4.56 -13.29
CA ALA A 156 -21.31 -3.88 -14.55
C ALA A 156 -22.77 -3.43 -14.62
N THR A 157 -23.17 -2.59 -13.72
CA THR A 157 -24.16 -1.60 -14.08
C THR A 157 -23.42 -0.61 -14.98
N PHE A 158 -23.27 -0.95 -16.25
CA PHE A 158 -23.14 0.04 -17.29
C PHE A 158 -24.44 0.85 -17.22
N ILE A 159 -24.43 1.91 -16.46
CA ILE A 159 -25.34 3.00 -16.72
C ILE A 159 -24.83 3.52 -18.05
N GLU A 160 -25.43 3.04 -19.14
CA GLU A 160 -25.48 3.85 -20.36
C GLU A 160 -26.09 5.15 -19.92
N ALA A 161 -25.27 6.12 -19.63
CA ALA A 161 -25.72 7.49 -19.55
C ALA A 161 -26.26 7.76 -20.94
N ASP A 162 -27.60 7.71 -21.06
CA ASP A 162 -28.29 8.23 -22.23
C ASP A 162 -27.60 9.58 -22.49
N PRO A 163 -26.89 9.76 -23.62
CA PRO A 163 -26.24 11.02 -23.93
C PRO A 163 -27.25 12.14 -24.13
N GLY A 164 -28.38 12.02 -23.48
CA GLY A 164 -29.50 12.93 -23.45
C GLY A 164 -29.60 13.63 -24.79
N SER A 165 -30.64 13.45 -25.52
CA SER A 165 -30.94 14.10 -26.79
C SER A 165 -30.73 15.62 -26.69
N SER A 166 -29.50 16.06 -26.52
CA SER A 166 -29.13 17.48 -26.43
C SER A 166 -29.02 18.14 -27.79
N LYS A 167 -29.46 17.47 -28.83
CA LYS A 167 -29.48 18.04 -30.19
C LYS A 167 -30.83 17.89 -30.85
N LYS A 168 -31.85 18.43 -30.23
CA LYS A 168 -32.94 18.97 -31.03
C LYS A 168 -32.36 20.18 -31.77
N PRO A 169 -32.44 20.22 -33.12
CA PRO A 169 -31.94 21.36 -33.87
C PRO A 169 -32.75 22.59 -33.44
N ARG A 170 -32.07 23.54 -32.86
CA ARG A 170 -32.61 24.79 -32.30
C ARG A 170 -33.13 25.73 -33.38
N GLY A 171 -33.25 25.26 -34.62
CA GLY A 171 -33.62 26.08 -35.78
C GLY A 171 -35.09 26.15 -36.09
N ASP A 172 -35.86 25.10 -35.92
CA ASP A 172 -37.20 25.01 -36.47
C ASP A 172 -38.31 25.29 -35.45
N GLU A 173 -38.09 25.08 -34.17
CA GLU A 173 -39.08 25.46 -33.13
C GLU A 173 -39.14 26.97 -32.86
N ALA A 174 -38.07 27.71 -33.16
CA ALA A 174 -38.05 29.17 -33.00
C ALA A 174 -38.88 29.88 -34.09
N LYS A 175 -39.07 29.25 -35.24
CA LYS A 175 -39.89 29.82 -36.34
C LYS A 175 -41.40 29.58 -36.14
N THR A 176 -41.78 28.50 -35.53
CA THR A 176 -43.19 28.16 -35.28
C THR A 176 -43.85 28.98 -34.17
N ARG A 177 -43.05 29.49 -33.22
CA ARG A 177 -43.60 30.34 -32.13
C ARG A 177 -43.84 31.81 -32.54
N ARG A 178 -43.14 32.30 -33.57
CA ARG A 178 -43.33 33.69 -34.04
C ARG A 178 -44.50 33.87 -34.97
N SER A 179 -45.15 32.82 -35.47
CA SER A 179 -46.30 32.90 -36.36
C SER A 179 -47.65 32.73 -35.64
N ARG A 180 -47.68 32.59 -34.33
CA ARG A 180 -48.89 32.42 -33.53
C ARG A 180 -49.27 33.65 -32.71
N ASP A 181 -48.43 34.67 -32.64
CA ASP A 181 -48.69 35.93 -31.93
C ASP A 181 -48.73 37.13 -32.87
N GLY A 182 -49.24 36.97 -34.11
CA GLY A 182 -49.50 38.03 -35.08
C GLY A 182 -50.93 38.12 -35.47
#